data_05513516d46ab321de5f766d8e9998e8
#
_entry.id   05513516d46ab321de5f766d8e9998e8
#
_cell.length_a   1.000
_cell.length_b   1.000
_cell.length_c   1.000
_cell.angle_alpha   90.00
_cell.angle_beta   90.00
_cell.angle_gamma   90.00
#
_symmetry.space_group_name_H-M   'P 1'
#
loop_
_entity.id
_entity.type
_entity.pdbx_description
1 polymer ?
#
loop_
_entity_poly.entity_id
_entity_poly.type
_entity_poly.pdbx_seq_one_letter_code
_entity_poly.pdbx_strand_id
1 'polypeptide(L)'
;MKTLATLALAALAFGNVSAQEKEAKLKVLSDIKFSGYIMSQYQYSDKESNKGEKDINSFNIRMVRMALEGRVAKDFYWKAQLQVNGNTSNLTVAPRMVDAFAEWQKYDAFKVKAGQFKRPFTFENPMHPITQGFMSYSQNVLKLAGFSDRNGEHSSNGRDIGVQLQGDLLKANDGHHYLHYQVGVFNGQG
;
A
#
# COMPACT_ATOMS: atom_id res chain seq x y z
N MET A 1 -14.35 11.65 -35.72
CA MET A 1 -15.18 11.00 -34.70
C MET A 1 -14.31 9.97 -34.00
N LYS A 2 -13.85 10.27 -32.79
CA LYS A 2 -13.04 9.38 -31.98
C LYS A 2 -13.94 8.91 -30.84
N THR A 3 -14.32 7.64 -30.85
CA THR A 3 -15.06 7.00 -29.77
C THR A 3 -14.13 6.71 -28.62
N LEU A 4 -14.26 7.46 -27.53
CA LEU A 4 -13.67 7.14 -26.23
C LEU A 4 -14.44 5.92 -25.67
N ALA A 5 -13.76 4.82 -25.52
CA ALA A 5 -14.24 3.71 -24.71
C ALA A 5 -14.02 4.05 -23.25
N THR A 6 -15.06 4.53 -22.58
CA THR A 6 -15.05 4.75 -21.13
C THR A 6 -15.25 3.41 -20.44
N LEU A 7 -14.21 2.87 -19.81
CA LEU A 7 -14.38 1.76 -18.88
C LEU A 7 -15.11 2.30 -17.64
N ALA A 8 -16.40 2.02 -17.55
CA ALA A 8 -17.19 2.33 -16.37
C ALA A 8 -16.75 1.41 -15.22
N LEU A 9 -16.04 1.96 -14.25
CA LEU A 9 -15.86 1.34 -12.95
C LEU A 9 -17.25 1.33 -12.29
N ALA A 10 -17.83 0.15 -12.07
CA ALA A 10 -19.14 0.01 -11.46
C ALA A 10 -19.12 0.59 -10.06
N ALA A 11 -19.70 1.77 -9.88
CA ALA A 11 -20.02 2.31 -8.58
C ALA A 11 -21.04 1.39 -7.91
N LEU A 12 -20.73 0.90 -6.71
CA LEU A 12 -21.64 0.16 -5.87
C LEU A 12 -22.80 1.09 -5.45
N ALA A 13 -23.86 1.06 -6.22
CA ALA A 13 -25.13 1.71 -5.86
C ALA A 13 -25.78 0.88 -4.74
N PHE A 14 -25.86 1.42 -3.55
CA PHE A 14 -26.67 0.88 -2.46
C PHE A 14 -28.15 1.16 -2.74
N GLY A 15 -28.78 0.25 -3.50
CA GLY A 15 -30.24 0.20 -3.64
C GLY A 15 -30.82 -0.87 -2.73
N ASN A 16 -32.06 -0.66 -2.28
CA ASN A 16 -32.80 -1.59 -1.42
C ASN A 16 -32.82 -3.01 -2.02
N VAL A 17 -32.04 -3.90 -1.44
CA VAL A 17 -31.94 -5.29 -1.85
C VAL A 17 -32.67 -6.17 -0.83
N SER A 18 -33.51 -7.11 -1.29
CA SER A 18 -34.20 -8.07 -0.44
C SER A 18 -33.18 -8.93 0.35
N ALA A 19 -33.61 -9.50 1.48
CA ALA A 19 -32.73 -10.25 2.37
C ALA A 19 -32.01 -11.43 1.64
N GLN A 20 -32.67 -12.03 0.66
CA GLN A 20 -32.12 -13.14 -0.13
C GLN A 20 -31.00 -12.70 -1.09
N GLU A 21 -31.10 -11.52 -1.69
CA GLU A 21 -30.02 -10.93 -2.49
C GLU A 21 -28.84 -10.45 -1.62
N LYS A 22 -29.09 -10.02 -0.37
CA LYS A 22 -28.03 -9.68 0.57
C LYS A 22 -27.17 -10.88 0.95
N GLU A 23 -27.77 -12.04 1.19
CA GLU A 23 -27.01 -13.26 1.45
C GLU A 23 -26.19 -13.73 0.26
N ALA A 24 -26.71 -13.63 -0.96
CA ALA A 24 -25.96 -13.98 -2.16
C ALA A 24 -24.79 -13.00 -2.41
N LYS A 25 -24.98 -11.71 -2.18
CA LYS A 25 -23.90 -10.70 -2.29
C LYS A 25 -22.84 -10.85 -1.20
N LEU A 26 -23.22 -11.23 0.01
CA LEU A 26 -22.29 -11.54 1.10
C LEU A 26 -21.43 -12.78 0.81
N LYS A 27 -21.95 -13.76 0.08
CA LYS A 27 -21.17 -14.94 -0.35
C LYS A 27 -20.11 -14.64 -1.40
N VAL A 28 -20.28 -13.59 -2.20
CA VAL A 28 -19.27 -13.15 -3.18
C VAL A 28 -18.11 -12.41 -2.51
N LEU A 29 -18.40 -11.68 -1.44
CA LEU A 29 -17.40 -10.96 -0.64
C LEU A 29 -17.06 -11.79 0.61
N SER A 30 -15.83 -12.24 0.71
CA SER A 30 -15.35 -13.08 1.81
C SER A 30 -14.08 -12.51 2.45
N ASP A 31 -13.76 -13.05 3.62
CA ASP A 31 -12.51 -12.76 4.34
C ASP A 31 -12.28 -11.27 4.60
N ILE A 32 -13.36 -10.53 4.89
CA ILE A 32 -13.25 -9.11 5.22
C ILE A 32 -12.51 -8.98 6.55
N LYS A 33 -11.39 -8.26 6.51
CA LYS A 33 -10.57 -8.01 7.68
C LYS A 33 -10.31 -6.51 7.82
N PHE A 34 -10.61 -5.99 9.00
CA PHE A 34 -10.16 -4.67 9.41
C PHE A 34 -8.92 -4.80 10.27
N SER A 35 -7.91 -4.00 9.98
CA SER A 35 -6.66 -3.97 10.73
C SER A 35 -6.14 -2.55 10.86
N GLY A 36 -5.25 -2.33 11.80
CA GLY A 36 -4.61 -1.04 11.97
C GLY A 36 -3.44 -1.10 12.95
N TYR A 37 -2.66 -0.04 12.95
CA TYR A 37 -1.56 0.10 13.89
C TYR A 37 -1.21 1.56 14.16
N ILE A 38 -0.61 1.79 15.31
CA ILE A 38 -0.06 3.06 15.74
C ILE A 38 1.43 2.85 16.00
N MET A 39 2.26 3.69 15.43
CA MET A 39 3.70 3.74 15.72
C MET A 39 4.00 5.03 16.47
N SER A 40 4.44 4.89 17.70
CA SER A 40 4.99 5.99 18.48
C SER A 40 6.51 5.89 18.56
N GLN A 41 7.19 7.00 18.70
CA GLN A 41 8.63 7.04 18.83
C GLN A 41 9.05 8.14 19.80
N TYR A 42 10.19 7.94 20.43
CA TYR A 42 10.95 8.98 21.09
C TYR A 42 12.08 9.42 20.18
N GLN A 43 12.26 10.70 19.99
CA GLN A 43 13.31 11.27 19.15
C GLN A 43 14.17 12.21 19.99
N TYR A 44 15.46 11.95 19.97
CA TYR A 44 16.48 12.85 20.45
C TYR A 44 17.41 13.22 19.29
N SER A 45 17.68 14.48 19.11
CA SER A 45 18.66 14.99 18.16
C SER A 45 19.21 16.29 18.70
N ASP A 46 20.52 16.39 18.73
CA ASP A 46 21.21 17.61 19.15
C ASP A 46 21.28 18.65 18.01
N LYS A 47 21.66 19.86 18.38
CA LYS A 47 21.76 20.99 17.45
C LYS A 47 22.78 20.77 16.32
N GLU A 48 23.86 20.05 16.58
CA GLU A 48 24.86 19.73 15.57
C GLU A 48 24.31 18.77 14.52
N SER A 49 23.64 17.69 14.97
CA SER A 49 22.99 16.74 14.08
C SER A 49 21.87 17.37 13.26
N ASN A 50 21.23 18.41 13.77
CA ASN A 50 20.17 19.18 13.11
C ASN A 50 20.68 20.35 12.25
N LYS A 51 21.98 20.41 11.94
CA LYS A 51 22.58 21.48 11.12
C LYS A 51 22.31 22.89 11.65
N GLY A 52 22.35 23.07 12.96
CA GLY A 52 22.14 24.36 13.60
C GLY A 52 20.67 24.68 13.96
N GLU A 53 19.74 23.77 13.72
CA GLU A 53 18.38 23.84 14.23
C GLU A 53 18.33 23.58 15.74
N LYS A 54 17.14 23.70 16.32
CA LYS A 54 16.96 23.45 17.77
C LYS A 54 17.13 21.98 18.11
N ASP A 55 17.58 21.72 19.33
CA ASP A 55 17.55 20.36 19.86
C ASP A 55 16.13 19.80 19.84
N ILE A 56 16.03 18.54 19.45
CA ILE A 56 14.77 17.80 19.46
C ILE A 56 14.85 16.79 20.60
N ASN A 57 13.87 16.85 21.49
CA ASN A 57 13.71 15.90 22.58
C ASN A 57 12.19 15.72 22.80
N SER A 58 11.59 14.75 22.11
CA SER A 58 10.15 14.62 22.13
C SER A 58 9.66 13.20 21.86
N PHE A 59 8.52 12.87 22.47
CA PHE A 59 7.68 11.76 22.03
C PHE A 59 6.77 12.22 20.90
N ASN A 60 6.64 11.39 19.89
CA ASN A 60 5.73 11.69 18.79
C ASN A 60 5.06 10.43 18.22
N ILE A 61 3.92 10.61 17.57
CA ILE A 61 3.22 9.57 16.82
C ILE A 61 3.72 9.63 15.37
N ARG A 62 4.53 8.66 15.01
CA ARG A 62 5.12 8.59 13.68
C ARG A 62 4.08 8.23 12.62
N MET A 63 3.18 7.29 12.92
CA MET A 63 2.28 6.73 11.93
C MET A 63 1.03 6.14 12.58
N VAL A 64 -0.14 6.47 12.03
CA VAL A 64 -1.42 5.82 12.33
C VAL A 64 -2.00 5.35 11.02
N ARG A 65 -2.23 4.05 10.90
CA ARG A 65 -2.81 3.45 9.69
C ARG A 65 -3.95 2.52 10.02
N MET A 66 -4.95 2.53 9.13
CA MET A 66 -6.09 1.61 9.15
C MET A 66 -6.22 0.98 7.76
N ALA A 67 -6.52 -0.30 7.72
CA ALA A 67 -6.69 -1.05 6.49
C ALA A 67 -7.95 -1.88 6.52
N LEU A 68 -8.63 -1.92 5.40
CA LEU A 68 -9.71 -2.84 5.10
C LEU A 68 -9.27 -3.70 3.92
N GLU A 69 -9.37 -4.99 4.07
CA GLU A 69 -8.98 -5.95 3.05
C GLU A 69 -9.97 -7.11 2.99
N GLY A 70 -10.00 -7.81 1.86
CA GLY A 70 -10.90 -8.94 1.70
C GLY A 70 -10.72 -9.64 0.37
N ARG A 71 -11.60 -10.62 0.11
CA ARG A 71 -11.63 -11.36 -1.14
C ARG A 71 -12.97 -11.20 -1.83
N VAL A 72 -12.94 -11.19 -3.16
CA VAL A 72 -14.12 -11.27 -4.02
C VAL A 72 -13.97 -12.51 -4.89
N ALA A 73 -15.00 -13.37 -4.91
CA ALA A 73 -15.02 -14.60 -5.70
C ALA A 73 -13.74 -15.46 -5.57
N LYS A 74 -13.22 -15.61 -4.36
CA LYS A 74 -12.02 -16.40 -3.96
C LYS A 74 -10.71 -15.94 -4.60
N ASP A 75 -10.70 -15.63 -5.88
CA ASP A 75 -9.49 -15.37 -6.65
C ASP A 75 -9.03 -13.90 -6.64
N PHE A 76 -9.92 -12.98 -6.27
CA PHE A 76 -9.61 -11.55 -6.22
C PHE A 76 -9.42 -11.08 -4.79
N TYR A 77 -8.22 -10.68 -4.45
CA TYR A 77 -7.91 -9.98 -3.22
C TYR A 77 -7.93 -8.47 -3.45
N TRP A 78 -8.44 -7.73 -2.49
CA TRP A 78 -8.41 -6.27 -2.52
C TRP A 78 -7.99 -5.70 -1.17
N LYS A 79 -7.39 -4.53 -1.21
CA LYS A 79 -6.97 -3.81 -0.01
C LYS A 79 -7.13 -2.30 -0.21
N ALA A 80 -7.68 -1.66 0.84
CA ALA A 80 -7.69 -0.21 0.98
C ALA A 80 -7.03 0.15 2.31
N GLN A 81 -6.04 1.03 2.31
CA GLN A 81 -5.34 1.47 3.52
C GLN A 81 -5.26 2.97 3.56
N LEU A 82 -5.67 3.53 4.70
CA LEU A 82 -5.58 4.95 5.01
C LEU A 82 -4.45 5.21 6.01
N GLN A 83 -3.74 6.31 5.83
CA GLN A 83 -2.89 6.91 6.84
C GLN A 83 -3.58 8.15 7.38
N VAL A 84 -3.84 8.17 8.69
CA VAL A 84 -4.64 9.22 9.34
C VAL A 84 -3.80 10.46 9.60
N ASN A 85 -2.51 10.30 9.89
CA ASN A 85 -1.56 11.39 10.10
C ASN A 85 -0.54 11.48 8.95
N GLY A 86 0.18 12.60 8.88
CA GLY A 86 1.38 12.70 8.03
C GLY A 86 2.48 11.72 8.45
N ASN A 87 3.67 11.85 7.90
CA ASN A 87 4.85 11.10 8.35
C ASN A 87 5.51 11.74 9.58
N THR A 88 4.85 12.71 10.16
CA THR A 88 5.26 13.47 11.35
C THR A 88 4.20 13.31 12.43
N SER A 89 4.51 13.72 13.64
CA SER A 89 3.58 13.78 14.77
C SER A 89 2.39 14.74 14.57
N ASN A 90 2.36 15.49 13.49
CA ASN A 90 1.27 16.42 13.23
C ASN A 90 0.00 15.67 12.78
N LEU A 91 -0.99 15.61 13.66
CA LEU A 91 -2.30 15.00 13.41
C LEU A 91 -3.25 15.90 12.60
N THR A 92 -2.88 17.15 12.36
CA THR A 92 -3.69 18.10 11.55
C THR A 92 -3.56 17.88 10.04
N VAL A 93 -2.61 17.05 9.62
CA VAL A 93 -2.47 16.70 8.20
C VAL A 93 -3.62 15.79 7.79
N ALA A 94 -4.29 16.14 6.70
CA ALA A 94 -5.43 15.38 6.18
C ALA A 94 -5.10 13.90 5.96
N PRO A 95 -6.04 12.99 6.25
CA PRO A 95 -5.89 11.57 5.95
C PRO A 95 -5.66 11.35 4.45
N ARG A 96 -4.82 10.38 4.13
CA ARG A 96 -4.52 10.02 2.74
C ARG A 96 -4.65 8.52 2.48
N MET A 97 -5.09 8.18 1.29
CA MET A 97 -5.04 6.80 0.81
C MET A 97 -3.59 6.42 0.54
N VAL A 98 -3.10 5.37 1.18
CA VAL A 98 -1.75 4.85 0.94
C VAL A 98 -1.75 3.63 0.04
N ASP A 99 -2.62 2.66 0.27
CA ASP A 99 -2.80 1.53 -0.62
C ASP A 99 -4.26 1.44 -1.05
N ALA A 100 -4.52 1.22 -2.34
CA ALA A 100 -5.83 0.97 -2.91
C ALA A 100 -5.64 0.12 -4.17
N PHE A 101 -5.76 -1.20 -4.04
CA PHE A 101 -5.49 -2.11 -5.15
C PHE A 101 -6.38 -3.35 -5.11
N ALA A 102 -6.50 -3.99 -6.26
CA ALA A 102 -7.04 -5.33 -6.40
C ALA A 102 -5.98 -6.24 -7.02
N GLU A 103 -5.99 -7.50 -6.64
CA GLU A 103 -5.03 -8.50 -7.09
C GLU A 103 -5.75 -9.80 -7.43
N TRP A 104 -5.59 -10.27 -8.66
CA TRP A 104 -6.03 -11.58 -9.07
C TRP A 104 -4.97 -12.62 -8.70
N GLN A 105 -5.35 -13.61 -7.89
CA GLN A 105 -4.45 -14.56 -7.23
C GLN A 105 -4.82 -16.02 -7.49
N LYS A 106 -5.35 -16.35 -8.66
CA LYS A 106 -5.80 -17.72 -8.97
C LYS A 106 -4.64 -18.73 -8.98
N TYR A 107 -3.48 -18.32 -9.46
CA TYR A 107 -2.31 -19.17 -9.57
C TYR A 107 -1.14 -18.59 -8.77
N ASP A 108 -0.40 -19.45 -8.05
CA ASP A 108 0.79 -19.01 -7.31
C ASP A 108 1.86 -18.44 -8.24
N ALA A 109 2.03 -19.08 -9.40
CA ALA A 109 3.02 -18.68 -10.39
C ALA A 109 2.66 -17.42 -11.17
N PHE A 110 1.41 -16.95 -11.11
CA PHE A 110 0.95 -15.84 -11.94
C PHE A 110 -0.18 -15.08 -11.24
N LYS A 111 0.11 -13.90 -10.77
CA LYS A 111 -0.81 -12.99 -10.09
C LYS A 111 -0.73 -11.62 -10.74
N VAL A 112 -1.85 -10.93 -10.87
CA VAL A 112 -1.92 -9.59 -11.45
C VAL A 112 -2.47 -8.64 -10.41
N LYS A 113 -1.73 -7.58 -10.10
CA LYS A 113 -2.10 -6.53 -9.17
C LYS A 113 -2.28 -5.21 -9.91
N ALA A 114 -3.35 -4.49 -9.63
CA ALA A 114 -3.65 -3.19 -10.24
C ALA A 114 -4.17 -2.21 -9.18
N GLY A 115 -3.74 -0.95 -9.26
CA GLY A 115 -4.12 0.12 -8.35
C GLY A 115 -2.92 0.86 -7.78
N GLN A 116 -3.08 1.46 -6.60
CA GLN A 116 -2.03 2.15 -5.87
C GLN A 116 -1.42 1.24 -4.82
N PHE A 117 -0.13 0.97 -4.91
CA PHE A 117 0.60 0.13 -3.97
C PHE A 117 2.10 0.44 -4.01
N LYS A 118 2.86 -0.17 -3.09
CA LYS A 118 4.32 0.00 -3.05
C LYS A 118 4.97 -0.61 -4.27
N ARG A 119 5.82 0.19 -4.95
CA ARG A 119 6.61 -0.29 -6.08
C ARG A 119 7.55 -1.42 -5.65
N PRO A 120 7.78 -2.45 -6.47
CA PRO A 120 8.70 -3.54 -6.20
C PRO A 120 10.16 -3.09 -6.40
N PHE A 121 10.55 -2.02 -5.72
CA PHE A 121 11.90 -1.47 -5.78
C PHE A 121 12.65 -1.89 -4.52
N THR A 122 13.70 -2.67 -4.67
CA THR A 122 14.46 -3.32 -3.61
C THR A 122 13.61 -4.27 -2.73
N PHE A 123 14.26 -5.04 -1.89
CA PHE A 123 13.58 -5.87 -0.90
C PHE A 123 12.91 -5.03 0.21
N GLU A 124 13.49 -3.88 0.53
CA GLU A 124 13.09 -3.05 1.66
C GLU A 124 11.79 -2.26 1.41
N ASN A 125 11.58 -1.73 0.20
CA ASN A 125 10.41 -0.89 -0.08
C ASN A 125 9.07 -1.62 0.11
N PRO A 126 8.87 -2.86 -0.37
CA PRO A 126 7.64 -3.61 -0.16
C PRO A 126 7.39 -4.02 1.29
N MET A 127 8.42 -4.08 2.14
CA MET A 127 8.27 -4.53 3.52
C MET A 127 7.23 -3.72 4.29
N HIS A 128 6.53 -4.41 5.19
CA HIS A 128 5.61 -3.74 6.11
C HIS A 128 6.40 -2.94 7.16
N PRO A 129 6.02 -1.70 7.49
CA PRO A 129 6.78 -0.87 8.44
C PRO A 129 6.99 -1.50 9.83
N ILE A 130 6.07 -2.38 10.27
CA ILE A 130 6.21 -3.08 11.56
C ILE A 130 7.28 -4.16 11.52
N THR A 131 7.50 -4.78 10.36
CA THR A 131 8.48 -5.87 10.19
C THR A 131 9.84 -5.38 9.75
N GLN A 132 9.97 -4.09 9.48
CA GLN A 132 11.24 -3.48 9.15
C GLN A 132 12.13 -3.41 10.38
N GLY A 133 13.34 -3.98 10.31
CA GLY A 133 14.26 -4.06 11.45
C GLY A 133 14.89 -2.72 11.85
N PHE A 134 14.72 -1.66 11.04
CA PHE A 134 15.24 -0.32 11.28
C PHE A 134 14.12 0.72 11.27
N MET A 135 14.32 1.81 12.01
CA MET A 135 13.34 2.90 12.08
C MET A 135 13.14 3.62 10.75
N SER A 136 14.13 3.67 9.90
CA SER A 136 14.11 4.37 8.62
C SER A 136 14.56 3.47 7.51
N TYR A 137 14.04 3.72 6.30
CA TYR A 137 14.55 3.09 5.08
C TYR A 137 16.00 3.49 4.82
N SER A 138 16.72 2.63 4.11
CA SER A 138 18.08 2.94 3.63
C SER A 138 18.07 4.19 2.74
N GLN A 139 19.20 4.89 2.67
CA GLN A 139 19.33 6.10 1.85
C GLN A 139 19.03 5.83 0.37
N ASN A 140 19.37 4.65 -0.12
CA ASN A 140 19.09 4.25 -1.49
C ASN A 140 17.58 4.16 -1.74
N VAL A 141 16.84 3.54 -0.83
CA VAL A 141 15.38 3.42 -0.94
C VAL A 141 14.72 4.80 -0.82
N LEU A 142 15.12 5.61 0.14
CA LEU A 142 14.57 6.96 0.31
C LEU A 142 14.77 7.85 -0.93
N LYS A 143 15.89 7.72 -1.63
CA LYS A 143 16.20 8.56 -2.79
C LYS A 143 15.66 8.02 -4.12
N LEU A 144 15.58 6.70 -4.28
CA LEU A 144 15.30 6.07 -5.57
C LEU A 144 13.93 5.43 -5.67
N ALA A 145 13.32 5.03 -4.54
CA ALA A 145 12.01 4.40 -4.55
C ALA A 145 10.82 5.40 -4.68
N GLY A 146 11.11 6.68 -4.91
CA GLY A 146 10.09 7.71 -5.06
C GLY A 146 9.36 8.04 -3.76
N PHE A 147 10.10 8.24 -2.69
CA PHE A 147 9.55 8.74 -1.42
C PHE A 147 9.27 10.24 -1.44
N SER A 148 9.99 10.98 -2.27
CA SER A 148 9.73 12.39 -2.54
C SER A 148 9.25 12.55 -3.98
N ASP A 149 8.25 13.36 -4.16
CA ASP A 149 7.76 13.76 -5.47
C ASP A 149 8.51 15.02 -5.91
N ARG A 150 9.18 14.97 -7.04
CA ARG A 150 9.92 16.12 -7.58
C ARG A 150 9.00 17.19 -8.16
N ASN A 151 7.85 16.78 -8.67
CA ASN A 151 6.92 17.68 -9.35
C ASN A 151 5.78 18.16 -8.45
N GLY A 152 5.65 17.60 -7.22
CA GLY A 152 4.58 17.94 -6.28
C GLY A 152 3.20 17.35 -6.62
N GLU A 153 3.12 16.54 -7.67
CA GLU A 153 1.85 15.99 -8.16
C GLU A 153 1.51 14.61 -7.58
N HIS A 154 2.52 13.85 -7.13
CA HIS A 154 2.36 12.47 -6.68
C HIS A 154 3.13 12.20 -5.39
N SER A 155 2.49 12.32 -4.27
CA SER A 155 3.08 11.89 -3.00
C SER A 155 3.07 10.38 -2.91
N SER A 156 4.16 9.76 -3.25
CA SER A 156 4.17 8.32 -3.37
C SER A 156 4.54 7.57 -2.10
N ASN A 157 5.42 8.10 -1.27
CA ASN A 157 5.90 7.36 -0.10
C ASN A 157 6.37 5.94 -0.47
N GLY A 158 7.08 5.80 -1.60
CA GLY A 158 7.47 4.52 -2.18
C GLY A 158 6.35 3.79 -2.92
N ARG A 159 5.19 4.44 -3.13
CA ARG A 159 4.01 3.90 -3.82
C ARG A 159 3.79 4.59 -5.15
N ASP A 160 2.98 3.94 -5.99
CA ASP A 160 2.52 4.52 -7.24
C ASP A 160 1.27 3.78 -7.73
N ILE A 161 0.59 4.37 -8.71
CA ILE A 161 -0.53 3.75 -9.41
C ILE A 161 0.05 3.01 -10.62
N GLY A 162 -0.31 1.74 -10.75
CA GLY A 162 0.18 0.93 -11.84
C GLY A 162 -0.41 -0.47 -11.90
N VAL A 163 0.17 -1.28 -12.75
CA VAL A 163 -0.13 -2.70 -12.91
C VAL A 163 1.15 -3.49 -12.71
N GLN A 164 1.07 -4.55 -11.94
CA GLN A 164 2.18 -5.44 -11.61
C GLN A 164 1.79 -6.88 -11.86
N LEU A 165 2.67 -7.58 -12.53
CA LEU A 165 2.68 -9.04 -12.65
C LEU A 165 3.65 -9.59 -11.62
N GLN A 166 3.22 -10.61 -10.87
CA GLN A 166 4.07 -11.26 -9.86
C GLN A 166 3.74 -12.74 -9.75
N GLY A 167 4.66 -13.51 -9.20
CA GLY A 167 4.43 -14.92 -8.95
C GLY A 167 5.57 -15.58 -8.20
N ASP A 168 5.25 -16.77 -7.72
CA ASP A 168 6.12 -17.63 -6.93
C ASP A 168 6.37 -18.92 -7.71
N LEU A 169 7.63 -19.20 -7.99
CA LEU A 169 8.07 -20.33 -8.82
C LEU A 169 8.99 -21.27 -8.03
N LEU A 170 9.22 -22.46 -8.58
CA LEU A 170 10.13 -23.46 -8.05
C LEU A 170 9.77 -23.86 -6.60
N LYS A 171 8.55 -24.38 -6.44
CA LYS A 171 8.04 -24.84 -5.13
C LYS A 171 8.81 -26.07 -4.65
N ALA A 172 9.37 -26.00 -3.46
CA ALA A 172 10.00 -27.12 -2.76
C ALA A 172 8.97 -28.05 -2.11
N ASN A 173 9.39 -29.22 -1.67
CA ASN A 173 8.54 -30.21 -1.00
C ASN A 173 7.96 -29.74 0.35
N ASP A 174 8.64 -28.82 1.02
CA ASP A 174 8.21 -28.19 2.26
C ASP A 174 7.26 -26.99 2.07
N GLY A 175 6.92 -26.68 0.81
CA GLY A 175 6.04 -25.56 0.44
C GLY A 175 6.76 -24.25 0.21
N HIS A 176 8.07 -24.17 0.42
CA HIS A 176 8.88 -23.00 0.14
C HIS A 176 9.01 -22.76 -1.38
N HIS A 177 9.05 -21.48 -1.80
CA HIS A 177 9.33 -21.11 -3.19
C HIS A 177 10.72 -20.47 -3.28
N TYR A 178 11.54 -20.98 -4.20
CA TYR A 178 12.91 -20.50 -4.40
C TYR A 178 13.00 -19.23 -5.25
N LEU A 179 11.98 -18.94 -6.05
CA LEU A 179 11.99 -17.80 -6.93
C LEU A 179 10.68 -17.01 -6.82
N HIS A 180 10.78 -15.76 -6.43
CA HIS A 180 9.71 -14.78 -6.49
C HIS A 180 10.07 -13.71 -7.51
N TYR A 181 9.14 -13.39 -8.42
CA TYR A 181 9.35 -12.35 -9.41
C TYR A 181 8.26 -11.29 -9.35
N GLN A 182 8.62 -10.06 -9.68
CA GLN A 182 7.72 -8.93 -9.78
C GLN A 182 8.14 -8.04 -10.95
N VAL A 183 7.21 -7.76 -11.86
CA VAL A 183 7.40 -6.85 -13.00
C VAL A 183 6.20 -5.92 -13.06
N GLY A 184 6.42 -4.63 -13.13
CA GLY A 184 5.32 -3.66 -13.11
C GLY A 184 5.57 -2.44 -13.98
N VAL A 185 4.48 -1.82 -14.40
CA VAL A 185 4.45 -0.52 -15.08
C VAL A 185 3.66 0.44 -14.20
N PHE A 186 4.23 1.60 -13.95
CA PHE A 186 3.71 2.61 -13.03
C PHE A 186 3.72 3.98 -13.69
N ASN A 187 2.91 4.90 -13.18
CA ASN A 187 2.85 6.26 -13.72
C ASN A 187 4.19 7.01 -13.64
N GLY A 188 5.01 6.71 -12.61
CA GLY A 188 6.28 7.41 -12.41
C GLY A 188 6.10 8.74 -11.68
N GLN A 189 7.12 9.54 -11.74
CA GLN A 189 7.17 10.85 -11.08
C GLN A 189 7.21 12.03 -12.09
N GLY A 190 6.64 11.83 -13.27
CA GLY A 190 6.61 12.83 -14.33
C GLY A 190 7.96 13.08 -14.99
#